data_f4864aa25561a7ed11bfa49ae8a1199b
#
_entry.id   f4864aa25561a7ed11bfa49ae8a1199b
#
_cell.length_a   1.000
_cell.length_b   1.000
_cell.length_c   1.000
_cell.angle_alpha   90.00
_cell.angle_beta   90.00
_cell.angle_gamma   90.00
#
_symmetry.space_group_name_H-M   'P 1'
#
loop_
_entity.id
_entity.type
_entity.pdbx_description
1 polymer ?
#
loop_
_entity_poly.entity_id
_entity_poly.type
_entity_poly.pdbx_seq_one_letter_code
_entity_poly.pdbx_strand_id
1 'polypeptide(L)'
;MSRTQSIPGHFPCGSHPLSRFARRTSSILSLILLLLAPVVVAHSQTTGTSLAITERFQQAAEAMRAGNLDQAGEGFASIVKDAPRFAEAYLNLGLVREEQGRHGDAITSFQKALELKPRLRGANLFLGVAEFRSNRPDDAIVALRKETAAYPKDANAWMWLGVVELERGRGEDAAEALDKAAKLSPENVDILYHRGRAHLFVSNDSYARMFKADPKSWRVRELLAEANASAERHMDAIAEYEAAIKLAPNEPRLHEALGTEYRLAGKMEEAEQAYLKELGIDPENISAQYKLGVIAIERGDPARGKSLIEGALRVKPDLQHSDYNLGRAEMLLGNDAAAARHLERATTAAGSDPEVIELSWYQLGIIYRRLHRMEDAQKAMATFQKLKDEGAENSQKALKRYEAQQNSNVAQPPPPPQNP
;
A
#
# COMPACT_ATOMS: atom_id res chain seq x y z
N MET A 1 29.02 10.43 28.87
CA MET A 1 29.15 10.13 27.43
C MET A 1 27.78 9.66 26.96
N SER A 2 26.96 10.57 26.45
CA SER A 2 25.59 10.33 26.03
C SER A 2 25.64 9.72 24.64
N ARG A 3 25.32 8.43 24.53
CA ARG A 3 24.96 7.79 23.26
C ARG A 3 23.58 8.28 22.90
N THR A 4 23.48 9.14 21.90
CA THR A 4 22.25 9.42 21.17
C THR A 4 21.77 8.09 20.57
N GLN A 5 20.72 7.52 21.15
CA GLN A 5 19.99 6.41 20.57
C GLN A 5 19.35 6.93 19.26
N SER A 6 19.89 6.49 18.15
CA SER A 6 19.25 6.62 16.85
C SER A 6 17.95 5.81 16.89
N ILE A 7 16.84 6.47 16.61
CA ILE A 7 15.49 5.88 16.51
C ILE A 7 15.56 4.77 15.44
N PRO A 8 15.35 3.48 15.78
CA PRO A 8 15.24 2.42 14.81
C PRO A 8 13.84 2.51 14.22
N GLY A 9 13.72 2.91 12.98
CA GLY A 9 12.45 3.07 12.29
C GLY A 9 12.39 4.24 11.32
N HIS A 10 13.52 4.89 11.05
CA HIS A 10 13.63 5.67 9.84
C HIS A 10 13.58 4.69 8.65
N PHE A 11 12.35 4.35 8.23
CA PHE A 11 12.16 4.15 6.80
C PHE A 11 12.77 5.38 6.15
N PRO A 12 13.75 5.25 5.26
CA PRO A 12 14.34 6.40 4.63
C PRO A 12 13.20 7.14 3.92
N CYS A 13 12.68 8.17 4.58
CA CYS A 13 12.01 9.24 3.90
C CYS A 13 13.13 9.88 3.06
N GLY A 14 13.47 9.15 1.97
CA GLY A 14 14.42 9.63 1.02
C GLY A 14 13.88 10.96 0.58
N SER A 15 14.58 12.02 0.95
CA SER A 15 14.49 13.34 0.34
C SER A 15 14.97 13.22 -1.11
N HIS A 16 14.35 12.31 -1.88
CA HIS A 16 14.42 12.33 -3.32
C HIS A 16 13.34 13.31 -3.77
N PRO A 17 13.74 14.45 -4.32
CA PRO A 17 12.78 15.38 -4.88
C PRO A 17 11.94 14.61 -5.88
N LEU A 18 10.63 14.54 -5.63
CA LEU A 18 9.62 13.97 -6.53
C LEU A 18 9.64 14.63 -7.93
N SER A 19 10.49 15.64 -8.12
CA SER A 19 10.83 16.20 -9.43
C SER A 19 11.25 15.17 -10.47
N ARG A 20 11.74 13.98 -10.09
CA ARG A 20 12.01 12.87 -11.01
C ARG A 20 10.80 11.98 -11.25
N PHE A 21 9.84 11.92 -10.31
CA PHE A 21 8.65 11.08 -10.44
C PHE A 21 7.54 11.77 -11.21
N ALA A 22 7.37 13.08 -11.04
CA ALA A 22 6.45 13.90 -11.84
C ALA A 22 6.76 13.88 -13.35
N ARG A 23 7.96 13.47 -13.74
CA ARG A 23 8.35 13.29 -15.15
C ARG A 23 7.99 11.93 -15.76
N ARG A 24 7.55 10.95 -14.96
CA ARG A 24 7.21 9.59 -15.41
C ARG A 24 5.78 9.15 -15.11
N THR A 25 5.01 9.94 -14.38
CA THR A 25 3.61 9.60 -14.14
C THR A 25 2.79 9.90 -15.37
N SER A 26 2.04 8.91 -15.78
CA SER A 26 1.03 8.86 -16.86
C SER A 26 1.08 10.05 -17.80
N SER A 27 1.49 9.81 -19.03
CA SER A 27 1.33 10.82 -20.08
C SER A 27 -0.05 11.45 -19.94
N ILE A 28 -0.09 12.80 -19.87
CA ILE A 28 -1.35 13.56 -19.89
C ILE A 28 -2.22 13.12 -21.08
N LEU A 29 -1.62 12.52 -22.13
CA LEU A 29 -2.33 11.87 -23.23
C LEU A 29 -3.38 10.85 -22.75
N SER A 30 -3.14 10.09 -21.69
CA SER A 30 -4.14 9.15 -21.16
C SER A 30 -5.32 9.85 -20.49
N LEU A 31 -5.10 11.01 -19.91
CA LEU A 31 -6.16 11.87 -19.35
C LEU A 31 -6.93 12.63 -20.43
N ILE A 32 -6.25 13.01 -21.51
CA ILE A 32 -6.82 13.76 -22.64
C ILE A 32 -7.85 12.96 -23.41
N LEU A 33 -7.67 11.63 -23.54
CA LEU A 33 -8.60 10.76 -24.27
C LEU A 33 -10.04 10.79 -23.72
N LEU A 34 -10.20 11.12 -22.44
CA LEU A 34 -11.50 11.17 -21.75
C LEU A 34 -12.26 12.51 -21.96
N LEU A 35 -11.58 13.58 -22.39
CA LEU A 35 -12.17 14.93 -22.48
C LEU A 35 -12.49 15.36 -23.92
N LEU A 36 -12.08 14.59 -24.93
CA LEU A 36 -12.41 14.86 -26.33
C LEU A 36 -13.82 14.31 -26.67
N ALA A 37 -14.83 14.72 -25.88
CA ALA A 37 -16.22 14.53 -26.30
C ALA A 37 -16.44 15.38 -27.56
N PRO A 38 -17.25 14.87 -28.54
CA PRO A 38 -17.56 15.66 -29.73
C PRO A 38 -18.20 16.97 -29.30
N VAL A 39 -17.62 18.10 -29.73
CA VAL A 39 -18.21 19.41 -29.54
C VAL A 39 -19.48 19.42 -30.39
N VAL A 40 -20.62 19.20 -29.73
CA VAL A 40 -21.94 19.41 -30.37
C VAL A 40 -22.10 20.91 -30.48
N VAL A 41 -21.73 21.47 -31.63
CA VAL A 41 -22.03 22.84 -31.99
C VAL A 41 -23.52 22.94 -32.18
N ALA A 42 -24.24 23.59 -31.26
CA ALA A 42 -25.64 23.92 -31.42
C ALA A 42 -25.79 24.73 -32.72
N HIS A 43 -26.61 24.23 -33.66
CA HIS A 43 -26.90 24.85 -34.91
C HIS A 43 -27.61 26.20 -34.69
N SER A 44 -26.85 27.29 -34.70
CA SER A 44 -27.32 28.62 -35.10
C SER A 44 -26.63 28.91 -36.42
N GLN A 45 -27.39 29.37 -37.39
CA GLN A 45 -26.95 29.74 -38.74
C GLN A 45 -25.71 30.65 -38.68
N THR A 46 -24.51 30.07 -38.88
CA THR A 46 -23.25 30.80 -38.92
C THR A 46 -22.47 30.35 -40.16
N THR A 47 -22.22 31.29 -40.99
CA THR A 47 -21.36 31.44 -42.17
C THR A 47 -20.18 30.44 -42.25
N GLY A 48 -19.71 30.10 -43.45
CA GLY A 48 -18.61 29.17 -43.77
C GLY A 48 -17.32 29.28 -42.95
N THR A 49 -17.09 30.37 -42.23
CA THR A 49 -15.98 30.58 -41.29
C THR A 49 -16.06 29.67 -40.05
N SER A 50 -17.26 29.35 -39.57
CA SER A 50 -17.46 28.50 -38.39
C SER A 50 -17.16 27.02 -38.71
N LEU A 51 -17.54 26.56 -39.90
CA LEU A 51 -17.25 25.18 -40.36
C LEU A 51 -15.72 25.00 -40.51
N ALA A 52 -15.03 25.97 -41.13
CA ALA A 52 -13.58 25.92 -41.30
C ALA A 52 -12.81 25.90 -39.95
N ILE A 53 -13.29 26.60 -38.93
CA ILE A 53 -12.70 26.55 -37.57
C ILE A 53 -12.91 25.18 -36.91
N THR A 54 -14.12 24.59 -37.07
CA THR A 54 -14.42 23.25 -36.51
C THR A 54 -13.57 22.18 -37.17
N GLU A 55 -13.42 22.20 -38.50
CA GLU A 55 -12.56 21.26 -39.21
C GLU A 55 -11.09 21.36 -38.79
N ARG A 56 -10.55 22.61 -38.69
CA ARG A 56 -9.17 22.83 -38.20
C ARG A 56 -8.99 22.36 -36.77
N PHE A 57 -9.99 22.55 -35.90
CA PHE A 57 -9.95 22.07 -34.53
C PHE A 57 -9.87 20.54 -34.48
N GLN A 58 -10.67 19.84 -35.29
CA GLN A 58 -10.62 18.38 -35.39
C GLN A 58 -9.26 17.90 -35.89
N GLN A 59 -8.71 18.52 -36.94
CA GLN A 59 -7.38 18.18 -37.47
C GLN A 59 -6.28 18.39 -36.43
N ALA A 60 -6.30 19.50 -35.68
CA ALA A 60 -5.34 19.76 -34.61
C ALA A 60 -5.50 18.74 -33.44
N ALA A 61 -6.73 18.36 -33.12
CA ALA A 61 -7.01 17.33 -32.10
C ALA A 61 -6.58 15.92 -32.55
N GLU A 62 -6.69 15.61 -33.84
CA GLU A 62 -6.15 14.37 -34.41
C GLU A 62 -4.62 14.34 -34.40
N ALA A 63 -3.96 15.41 -34.78
CA ALA A 63 -2.51 15.57 -34.68
C ALA A 63 -2.03 15.37 -33.24
N MET A 64 -2.73 15.95 -32.27
CA MET A 64 -2.44 15.79 -30.84
C MET A 64 -2.58 14.32 -30.39
N ARG A 65 -3.66 13.63 -30.80
CA ARG A 65 -3.86 12.19 -30.50
C ARG A 65 -2.78 11.30 -31.15
N ALA A 66 -2.31 11.68 -32.35
CA ALA A 66 -1.23 11.01 -33.05
C ALA A 66 0.17 11.30 -32.47
N GLY A 67 0.27 12.16 -31.44
CA GLY A 67 1.54 12.57 -30.84
C GLY A 67 2.30 13.64 -31.64
N ASN A 68 1.72 14.17 -32.71
CA ASN A 68 2.31 15.23 -33.54
C ASN A 68 2.11 16.60 -32.85
N LEU A 69 2.85 16.83 -31.76
CA LEU A 69 2.61 17.98 -30.88
C LEU A 69 2.88 19.32 -31.56
N ASP A 70 3.85 19.40 -32.47
CA ASP A 70 4.14 20.66 -33.17
C ASP A 70 3.00 21.04 -34.11
N GLN A 71 2.54 20.11 -34.94
CA GLN A 71 1.39 20.31 -35.83
C GLN A 71 0.11 20.66 -35.04
N ALA A 72 -0.14 19.99 -33.91
CA ALA A 72 -1.26 20.28 -33.04
C ALA A 72 -1.16 21.69 -32.47
N GLY A 73 0.03 22.07 -31.98
CA GLY A 73 0.30 23.39 -31.42
C GLY A 73 0.10 24.52 -32.43
N GLU A 74 0.62 24.39 -33.66
CA GLU A 74 0.40 25.33 -34.77
C GLU A 74 -1.09 25.44 -35.11
N GLY A 75 -1.79 24.29 -35.18
CA GLY A 75 -3.21 24.22 -35.47
C GLY A 75 -4.05 25.01 -34.44
N PHE A 76 -3.87 24.70 -33.16
CA PHE A 76 -4.60 25.39 -32.10
C PHE A 76 -4.18 26.88 -31.97
N ALA A 77 -2.89 27.22 -32.17
CA ALA A 77 -2.43 28.60 -32.16
C ALA A 77 -3.08 29.43 -33.31
N SER A 78 -3.20 28.84 -34.48
CA SER A 78 -3.92 29.46 -35.60
C SER A 78 -5.41 29.71 -35.27
N ILE A 79 -6.05 28.72 -34.63
CA ILE A 79 -7.47 28.82 -34.25
C ILE A 79 -7.70 29.95 -33.25
N VAL A 80 -6.87 30.07 -32.18
CA VAL A 80 -7.04 31.13 -31.18
C VAL A 80 -6.75 32.51 -31.72
N LYS A 81 -5.94 32.61 -32.80
CA LYS A 81 -5.74 33.88 -33.53
C LYS A 81 -6.98 34.30 -34.28
N ASP A 82 -7.64 33.37 -34.99
CA ASP A 82 -8.80 33.68 -35.83
C ASP A 82 -10.12 33.70 -35.02
N ALA A 83 -10.17 32.96 -33.92
CA ALA A 83 -11.31 32.86 -33.03
C ALA A 83 -10.89 33.09 -31.55
N PRO A 84 -10.56 34.32 -31.15
CA PRO A 84 -9.97 34.62 -29.84
C PRO A 84 -10.93 34.42 -28.65
N ARG A 85 -12.18 34.07 -28.89
CA ARG A 85 -13.17 33.73 -27.85
C ARG A 85 -13.45 32.24 -27.72
N PHE A 86 -12.69 31.39 -28.40
CA PHE A 86 -12.89 29.94 -28.39
C PHE A 86 -12.13 29.34 -27.23
N ALA A 87 -12.76 29.22 -26.06
CA ALA A 87 -12.15 28.73 -24.82
C ALA A 87 -11.53 27.34 -24.95
N GLU A 88 -12.19 26.43 -25.63
CA GLU A 88 -11.74 25.03 -25.83
C GLU A 88 -10.46 24.97 -26.69
N ALA A 89 -10.25 25.88 -27.60
CA ALA A 89 -9.01 25.96 -28.38
C ALA A 89 -7.82 26.41 -27.49
N TYR A 90 -8.04 27.32 -26.57
CA TYR A 90 -7.02 27.71 -25.58
C TYR A 90 -6.72 26.53 -24.62
N LEU A 91 -7.72 25.80 -24.18
CA LEU A 91 -7.52 24.61 -23.35
C LEU A 91 -6.61 23.60 -24.05
N ASN A 92 -6.93 23.25 -25.31
CA ASN A 92 -6.13 22.28 -26.06
C ASN A 92 -4.74 22.80 -26.42
N LEU A 93 -4.58 24.11 -26.69
CA LEU A 93 -3.28 24.73 -26.88
C LEU A 93 -2.43 24.64 -25.62
N GLY A 94 -3.05 24.83 -24.44
CA GLY A 94 -2.41 24.64 -23.16
C GLY A 94 -1.95 23.19 -22.94
N LEU A 95 -2.77 22.21 -23.27
CA LEU A 95 -2.43 20.80 -23.18
C LEU A 95 -1.24 20.43 -24.06
N VAL A 96 -1.22 20.90 -25.32
CA VAL A 96 -0.08 20.67 -26.22
C VAL A 96 1.19 21.31 -25.68
N ARG A 97 1.13 22.54 -25.16
CA ARG A 97 2.28 23.23 -24.57
C ARG A 97 2.81 22.52 -23.32
N GLU A 98 1.90 21.96 -22.52
CA GLU A 98 2.23 21.17 -21.34
C GLU A 98 3.00 19.89 -21.72
N GLU A 99 2.53 19.16 -22.75
CA GLU A 99 3.23 17.97 -23.27
C GLU A 99 4.61 18.32 -23.91
N GLN A 100 4.73 19.51 -24.48
CA GLN A 100 6.01 20.04 -24.98
C GLN A 100 6.95 20.50 -23.84
N GLY A 101 6.53 20.44 -22.56
CA GLY A 101 7.29 20.94 -21.41
C GLY A 101 7.30 22.46 -21.27
N ARG A 102 6.47 23.17 -22.02
CA ARG A 102 6.32 24.63 -22.01
C ARG A 102 5.30 25.08 -20.97
N HIS A 103 5.56 24.73 -19.71
CA HIS A 103 4.59 24.91 -18.62
C HIS A 103 4.10 26.36 -18.45
N GLY A 104 4.97 27.35 -18.61
CA GLY A 104 4.58 28.78 -18.53
C GLY A 104 3.59 29.19 -19.61
N ASP A 105 3.79 28.73 -20.85
CA ASP A 105 2.87 29.00 -21.96
C ASP A 105 1.55 28.24 -21.80
N ALA A 106 1.62 27.03 -21.24
CA ALA A 106 0.45 26.23 -20.89
C ALA A 106 -0.42 26.94 -19.85
N ILE A 107 0.16 27.45 -18.76
CA ILE A 107 -0.52 28.24 -17.73
C ILE A 107 -1.26 29.40 -18.35
N THR A 108 -0.57 30.21 -19.20
CA THR A 108 -1.17 31.35 -19.89
C THR A 108 -2.39 30.95 -20.73
N SER A 109 -2.30 29.81 -21.42
CA SER A 109 -3.38 29.30 -22.25
C SER A 109 -4.57 28.82 -21.40
N PHE A 110 -4.33 28.10 -20.31
CA PHE A 110 -5.38 27.63 -19.40
C PHE A 110 -6.08 28.81 -18.70
N GLN A 111 -5.32 29.83 -18.27
CA GLN A 111 -5.88 31.04 -17.70
C GLN A 111 -6.80 31.76 -18.71
N LYS A 112 -6.37 31.87 -19.98
CA LYS A 112 -7.20 32.48 -21.03
C LYS A 112 -8.47 31.67 -21.31
N ALA A 113 -8.37 30.35 -21.29
CA ALA A 113 -9.55 29.45 -21.40
C ALA A 113 -10.55 29.68 -20.26
N LEU A 114 -10.04 29.84 -19.02
CA LEU A 114 -10.86 30.12 -17.83
C LEU A 114 -11.44 31.53 -17.78
N GLU A 115 -10.74 32.55 -18.31
CA GLU A 115 -11.30 33.90 -18.49
C GLU A 115 -12.53 33.88 -19.40
N LEU A 116 -12.46 33.08 -20.48
CA LEU A 116 -13.53 33.00 -21.47
C LEU A 116 -14.67 32.10 -20.95
N LYS A 117 -14.34 31.03 -20.24
CA LYS A 117 -15.29 30.04 -19.72
C LYS A 117 -14.88 29.56 -18.33
N PRO A 118 -15.28 30.26 -17.25
CA PRO A 118 -14.82 30.00 -15.88
C PRO A 118 -15.10 28.57 -15.36
N ARG A 119 -16.07 27.87 -15.94
CA ARG A 119 -16.43 26.46 -15.63
C ARG A 119 -16.10 25.54 -16.80
N LEU A 120 -15.02 25.78 -17.52
CA LEU A 120 -14.56 24.83 -18.54
C LEU A 120 -13.96 23.61 -17.83
N ARG A 121 -14.62 22.45 -18.02
CA ARG A 121 -14.21 21.20 -17.36
C ARG A 121 -12.77 20.85 -17.70
N GLY A 122 -12.00 20.49 -16.69
CA GLY A 122 -10.59 20.13 -16.80
C GLY A 122 -9.64 21.33 -16.86
N ALA A 123 -10.11 22.55 -17.14
CA ALA A 123 -9.23 23.68 -17.29
C ALA A 123 -8.49 24.06 -15.99
N ASN A 124 -9.18 24.02 -14.83
CA ASN A 124 -8.52 24.19 -13.53
C ASN A 124 -7.67 22.99 -13.13
N LEU A 125 -8.02 21.77 -13.53
CA LEU A 125 -7.19 20.58 -13.30
C LEU A 125 -5.84 20.73 -14.01
N PHE A 126 -5.85 21.02 -15.32
CA PHE A 126 -4.61 21.13 -16.09
C PHE A 126 -3.82 22.39 -15.73
N LEU A 127 -4.49 23.49 -15.36
CA LEU A 127 -3.84 24.67 -14.80
C LEU A 127 -3.07 24.28 -13.53
N GLY A 128 -3.72 23.59 -12.60
CA GLY A 128 -3.08 23.15 -11.35
C GLY A 128 -1.89 22.22 -11.59
N VAL A 129 -1.99 21.29 -12.54
CA VAL A 129 -0.87 20.42 -12.91
C VAL A 129 0.30 21.20 -13.49
N ALA A 130 0.03 22.16 -14.39
CA ALA A 130 1.06 23.00 -14.98
C ALA A 130 1.73 23.93 -13.95
N GLU A 131 0.96 24.48 -13.02
CA GLU A 131 1.48 25.29 -11.91
C GLU A 131 2.35 24.46 -10.97
N PHE A 132 1.93 23.24 -10.63
CA PHE A 132 2.73 22.33 -9.84
C PHE A 132 4.06 21.97 -10.51
N ARG A 133 4.05 21.63 -11.80
CA ARG A 133 5.26 21.36 -12.59
C ARG A 133 6.16 22.59 -12.74
N SER A 134 5.59 23.78 -12.66
CA SER A 134 6.31 25.06 -12.63
C SER A 134 6.81 25.44 -11.23
N ASN A 135 6.81 24.49 -10.27
CA ASN A 135 7.20 24.73 -8.87
C ASN A 135 6.35 25.81 -8.16
N ARG A 136 5.05 25.86 -8.45
CA ARG A 136 4.07 26.78 -7.86
C ARG A 136 2.94 25.99 -7.18
N PRO A 137 3.25 25.23 -6.12
CA PRO A 137 2.29 24.30 -5.51
C PRO A 137 1.10 25.00 -4.85
N ASP A 138 1.26 26.20 -4.31
CA ASP A 138 0.15 26.92 -3.66
C ASP A 138 -0.88 27.40 -4.71
N ASP A 139 -0.44 27.89 -5.87
CA ASP A 139 -1.33 28.24 -6.99
C ASP A 139 -2.03 26.96 -7.52
N ALA A 140 -1.30 25.86 -7.65
CA ALA A 140 -1.84 24.58 -8.06
C ALA A 140 -2.98 24.11 -7.14
N ILE A 141 -2.82 24.21 -5.83
CA ILE A 141 -3.86 23.87 -4.85
C ILE A 141 -5.11 24.73 -5.07
N VAL A 142 -4.95 26.02 -5.31
CA VAL A 142 -6.08 26.93 -5.58
C VAL A 142 -6.84 26.52 -6.85
N ALA A 143 -6.14 26.21 -7.93
CA ALA A 143 -6.76 25.77 -9.17
C ALA A 143 -7.46 24.39 -8.98
N LEU A 144 -6.79 23.42 -8.38
CA LEU A 144 -7.35 22.08 -8.14
C LEU A 144 -8.57 22.09 -7.21
N ARG A 145 -8.58 22.94 -6.18
CA ARG A 145 -9.76 23.13 -5.33
C ARG A 145 -10.95 23.72 -6.10
N LYS A 146 -10.71 24.61 -7.06
CA LYS A 146 -11.78 25.10 -7.95
C LYS A 146 -12.33 23.99 -8.83
N GLU A 147 -11.48 23.10 -9.37
CA GLU A 147 -11.92 21.97 -10.18
C GLU A 147 -12.74 20.98 -9.35
N THR A 148 -12.22 20.56 -8.16
CA THR A 148 -12.94 19.62 -7.29
C THR A 148 -14.27 20.17 -6.79
N ALA A 149 -14.38 21.47 -6.57
CA ALA A 149 -15.64 22.13 -6.21
C ALA A 149 -16.64 22.19 -7.39
N ALA A 150 -16.16 22.43 -8.61
CA ALA A 150 -17.01 22.46 -9.80
C ALA A 150 -17.39 21.06 -10.30
N TYR A 151 -16.49 20.11 -10.16
CA TYR A 151 -16.62 18.72 -10.65
C TYR A 151 -16.26 17.70 -9.57
N PRO A 152 -17.08 17.54 -8.52
CA PRO A 152 -16.76 16.71 -7.33
C PRO A 152 -16.66 15.19 -7.63
N LYS A 153 -17.09 14.76 -8.81
CA LYS A 153 -16.95 13.36 -9.27
C LYS A 153 -15.70 13.11 -10.13
N ASP A 154 -14.83 14.10 -10.28
CA ASP A 154 -13.58 13.93 -11.02
C ASP A 154 -12.49 13.37 -10.11
N ALA A 155 -12.25 12.06 -10.21
CA ALA A 155 -11.24 11.36 -9.42
C ALA A 155 -9.82 11.91 -9.65
N ASN A 156 -9.50 12.34 -10.88
CA ASN A 156 -8.18 12.87 -11.22
C ASN A 156 -7.93 14.24 -10.56
N ALA A 157 -8.95 15.08 -10.49
CA ALA A 157 -8.84 16.38 -9.80
C ALA A 157 -8.57 16.19 -8.30
N TRP A 158 -9.26 15.24 -7.65
CA TRP A 158 -9.00 14.88 -6.26
C TRP A 158 -7.62 14.24 -6.07
N MET A 159 -7.19 13.36 -6.99
CA MET A 159 -5.86 12.75 -6.94
C MET A 159 -4.76 13.80 -7.00
N TRP A 160 -4.82 14.71 -7.99
CA TRP A 160 -3.81 15.75 -8.13
C TRP A 160 -3.80 16.73 -6.94
N LEU A 161 -4.99 17.07 -6.41
CA LEU A 161 -5.06 17.87 -5.18
C LEU A 161 -4.31 17.17 -4.04
N GLY A 162 -4.58 15.90 -3.80
CA GLY A 162 -3.89 15.15 -2.76
C GLY A 162 -2.39 15.01 -2.99
N VAL A 163 -1.94 14.83 -4.23
CA VAL A 163 -0.51 14.79 -4.57
C VAL A 163 0.17 16.11 -4.23
N VAL A 164 -0.42 17.24 -4.60
CA VAL A 164 0.17 18.57 -4.34
C VAL A 164 0.15 18.91 -2.84
N GLU A 165 -0.95 18.59 -2.13
CA GLU A 165 -1.02 18.77 -0.67
C GLU A 165 0.06 17.92 0.06
N LEU A 166 0.31 16.68 -0.40
CA LEU A 166 1.35 15.83 0.16
C LEU A 166 2.75 16.43 -0.03
N GLU A 167 3.04 17.01 -1.21
CA GLU A 167 4.30 17.70 -1.47
C GLU A 167 4.49 18.96 -0.60
N ARG A 168 3.40 19.59 -0.19
CA ARG A 168 3.40 20.70 0.77
C ARG A 168 3.52 20.26 2.22
N GLY A 169 3.61 18.94 2.48
CA GLY A 169 3.65 18.38 3.83
C GLY A 169 2.30 18.45 4.56
N ARG A 170 1.20 18.65 3.85
CA ARG A 170 -0.15 18.69 4.40
C ARG A 170 -0.78 17.31 4.32
N GLY A 171 -0.26 16.40 5.14
CA GLY A 171 -0.62 14.98 5.06
C GLY A 171 -2.11 14.69 5.25
N GLU A 172 -2.77 15.37 6.18
CA GLU A 172 -4.20 15.19 6.47
C GLU A 172 -5.07 15.65 5.27
N ASP A 173 -4.81 16.83 4.72
CA ASP A 173 -5.49 17.34 3.52
C ASP A 173 -5.26 16.41 2.32
N ALA A 174 -4.04 15.89 2.18
CA ALA A 174 -3.69 14.95 1.13
C ALA A 174 -4.44 13.62 1.28
N ALA A 175 -4.49 13.06 2.49
CA ALA A 175 -5.21 11.82 2.76
C ALA A 175 -6.71 11.97 2.47
N GLU A 176 -7.32 13.08 2.90
CA GLU A 176 -8.74 13.36 2.63
C GLU A 176 -9.04 13.43 1.13
N ALA A 177 -8.21 14.15 0.37
CA ALA A 177 -8.38 14.27 -1.08
C ALA A 177 -8.22 12.91 -1.80
N LEU A 178 -7.20 12.14 -1.42
CA LEU A 178 -6.92 10.83 -2.00
C LEU A 178 -7.94 9.76 -1.61
N ASP A 179 -8.53 9.84 -0.42
CA ASP A 179 -9.66 9.00 -0.02
C ASP A 179 -10.90 9.27 -0.89
N LYS A 180 -11.17 10.53 -1.22
CA LYS A 180 -12.24 10.90 -2.17
C LYS A 180 -11.95 10.37 -3.57
N ALA A 181 -10.71 10.51 -4.05
CA ALA A 181 -10.30 9.97 -5.34
C ALA A 181 -10.48 8.43 -5.40
N ALA A 182 -10.04 7.71 -4.34
CA ALA A 182 -10.15 6.26 -4.27
C ALA A 182 -11.61 5.76 -4.20
N LYS A 183 -12.51 6.49 -3.55
CA LYS A 183 -13.96 6.18 -3.58
C LYS A 183 -14.56 6.32 -4.98
N LEU A 184 -14.04 7.24 -5.79
CA LEU A 184 -14.52 7.48 -7.16
C LEU A 184 -13.90 6.50 -8.17
N SER A 185 -12.68 6.03 -7.92
CA SER A 185 -11.93 5.11 -8.77
C SER A 185 -11.14 4.11 -7.92
N PRO A 186 -11.81 3.09 -7.35
CA PRO A 186 -11.23 2.20 -6.33
C PRO A 186 -10.11 1.29 -6.85
N GLU A 187 -10.05 1.05 -8.14
CA GLU A 187 -9.04 0.17 -8.77
C GLU A 187 -7.88 0.94 -9.43
N ASN A 188 -7.90 2.27 -9.35
CA ASN A 188 -6.83 3.08 -9.95
C ASN A 188 -5.55 2.98 -9.11
N VAL A 189 -4.53 2.35 -9.70
CA VAL A 189 -3.25 2.04 -9.02
C VAL A 189 -2.52 3.30 -8.58
N ASP A 190 -2.54 4.38 -9.39
CA ASP A 190 -1.86 5.65 -9.05
C ASP A 190 -2.53 6.31 -7.85
N ILE A 191 -3.87 6.30 -7.82
CA ILE A 191 -4.63 6.83 -6.68
C ILE A 191 -4.32 6.02 -5.42
N LEU A 192 -4.36 4.67 -5.50
CA LEU A 192 -4.06 3.80 -4.37
C LEU A 192 -2.63 3.99 -3.86
N TYR A 193 -1.66 4.14 -4.77
CA TYR A 193 -0.26 4.42 -4.42
C TYR A 193 -0.11 5.73 -3.64
N HIS A 194 -0.65 6.84 -4.16
CA HIS A 194 -0.54 8.13 -3.50
C HIS A 194 -1.33 8.17 -2.18
N ARG A 195 -2.49 7.51 -2.14
CA ARG A 195 -3.28 7.34 -0.92
C ARG A 195 -2.48 6.64 0.18
N GLY A 196 -1.82 5.53 -0.15
CA GLY A 196 -0.96 4.81 0.80
C GLY A 196 0.16 5.71 1.34
N ARG A 197 0.81 6.51 0.48
CA ARG A 197 1.84 7.47 0.89
C ARG A 197 1.31 8.57 1.82
N ALA A 198 0.12 9.09 1.56
CA ALA A 198 -0.48 10.13 2.40
C ALA A 198 -0.81 9.59 3.79
N HIS A 199 -1.43 8.41 3.89
CA HIS A 199 -1.70 7.78 5.18
C HIS A 199 -0.43 7.40 5.94
N LEU A 200 0.62 6.95 5.26
CA LEU A 200 1.92 6.70 5.88
C LEU A 200 2.53 8.00 6.43
N PHE A 201 2.42 9.11 5.70
CA PHE A 201 2.89 10.42 6.17
C PHE A 201 2.16 10.86 7.44
N VAL A 202 0.82 10.75 7.47
CA VAL A 202 -0.01 11.08 8.65
C VAL A 202 0.35 10.19 9.85
N SER A 203 0.54 8.90 9.60
CA SER A 203 0.97 7.94 10.64
C SER A 203 2.32 8.33 11.25
N ASN A 204 3.33 8.59 10.40
CA ASN A 204 4.66 8.98 10.83
C ASN A 204 4.66 10.31 11.62
N ASP A 205 3.88 11.31 11.17
CA ASP A 205 3.74 12.58 11.89
C ASP A 205 3.09 12.36 13.27
N SER A 206 2.05 11.52 13.36
CA SER A 206 1.38 11.17 14.60
C SER A 206 2.34 10.49 15.59
N TYR A 207 3.15 9.54 15.13
CA TYR A 207 4.18 8.91 15.95
C TYR A 207 5.26 9.90 16.40
N ALA A 208 5.72 10.79 15.51
CA ALA A 208 6.70 11.82 15.87
C ALA A 208 6.14 12.77 16.97
N ARG A 209 4.88 13.16 16.87
CA ARG A 209 4.20 13.95 17.90
C ARG A 209 4.06 13.18 19.20
N MET A 210 3.73 11.88 19.17
CA MET A 210 3.63 11.02 20.34
C MET A 210 4.98 10.92 21.07
N PHE A 211 6.08 10.66 20.34
CA PHE A 211 7.43 10.65 20.90
C PHE A 211 7.84 11.98 21.53
N LYS A 212 7.40 13.10 20.92
CA LYS A 212 7.68 14.44 21.45
C LYS A 212 6.85 14.77 22.69
N ALA A 213 5.58 14.32 22.73
CA ALA A 213 4.64 14.60 23.81
C ALA A 213 5.01 13.86 25.09
N ASP A 214 5.27 12.55 25.00
CA ASP A 214 5.68 11.73 26.14
C ASP A 214 6.60 10.57 25.68
N PRO A 215 7.92 10.80 25.62
CA PRO A 215 8.88 9.79 25.17
C PRO A 215 9.01 8.59 26.14
N LYS A 216 8.42 8.66 27.32
CA LYS A 216 8.47 7.59 28.33
C LYS A 216 7.15 6.84 28.47
N SER A 217 6.10 7.21 27.70
CA SER A 217 4.81 6.55 27.79
C SER A 217 4.90 5.06 27.41
N TRP A 218 3.97 4.27 27.96
CA TRP A 218 3.90 2.85 27.62
C TRP A 218 3.60 2.63 26.13
N ARG A 219 2.87 3.55 25.48
CA ARG A 219 2.60 3.48 24.05
C ARG A 219 3.84 3.67 23.18
N VAL A 220 4.77 4.51 23.60
CA VAL A 220 6.08 4.64 22.94
C VAL A 220 6.87 3.33 23.09
N ARG A 221 6.84 2.70 24.27
CA ARG A 221 7.45 1.39 24.50
C ARG A 221 6.84 0.29 23.65
N GLU A 222 5.51 0.25 23.58
CA GLU A 222 4.76 -0.67 22.70
C GLU A 222 5.21 -0.51 21.23
N LEU A 223 5.22 0.72 20.70
CA LEU A 223 5.65 0.97 19.33
C LEU A 223 7.10 0.57 19.06
N LEU A 224 8.00 0.78 20.02
CA LEU A 224 9.38 0.33 19.91
C LEU A 224 9.49 -1.21 19.94
N ALA A 225 8.67 -1.86 20.76
CA ALA A 225 8.56 -3.31 20.79
C ALA A 225 8.08 -3.88 19.46
N GLU A 226 7.00 -3.32 18.88
CA GLU A 226 6.48 -3.71 17.58
C GLU A 226 7.52 -3.53 16.46
N ALA A 227 8.27 -2.42 16.47
CA ALA A 227 9.34 -2.17 15.51
C ALA A 227 10.49 -3.19 15.65
N ASN A 228 10.86 -3.56 16.88
CA ASN A 228 11.84 -4.60 17.13
C ASN A 228 11.35 -5.99 16.72
N ALA A 229 10.09 -6.31 17.01
CA ALA A 229 9.43 -7.55 16.59
C ALA A 229 9.41 -7.68 15.04
N SER A 230 9.02 -6.62 14.34
CA SER A 230 9.02 -6.58 12.86
C SER A 230 10.41 -6.73 12.24
N ALA A 231 11.46 -6.39 13.00
CA ALA A 231 12.85 -6.57 12.61
C ALA A 231 13.44 -7.90 13.12
N GLU A 232 12.60 -8.82 13.61
CA GLU A 232 12.98 -10.13 14.19
C GLU A 232 13.96 -10.03 15.39
N ARG A 233 14.01 -8.85 16.03
CA ARG A 233 14.82 -8.61 17.24
C ARG A 233 13.99 -8.94 18.48
N HIS A 234 13.64 -10.22 18.64
CA HIS A 234 12.71 -10.69 19.66
C HIS A 234 13.13 -10.31 21.09
N MET A 235 14.42 -10.38 21.42
CA MET A 235 14.90 -10.00 22.76
C MET A 235 14.77 -8.52 23.06
N ASP A 236 14.98 -7.64 22.06
CA ASP A 236 14.78 -6.21 22.21
C ASP A 236 13.29 -5.88 22.30
N ALA A 237 12.44 -6.57 21.53
CA ALA A 237 10.98 -6.45 21.61
C ALA A 237 10.45 -6.85 22.99
N ILE A 238 10.93 -7.96 23.56
CA ILE A 238 10.62 -8.41 24.93
C ILE A 238 10.93 -7.31 25.94
N ALA A 239 12.15 -6.74 25.89
CA ALA A 239 12.56 -5.69 26.83
C ALA A 239 11.66 -4.45 26.78
N GLU A 240 11.23 -4.04 25.60
CA GLU A 240 10.34 -2.90 25.42
C GLU A 240 8.89 -3.22 25.85
N TYR A 241 8.36 -4.43 25.56
CA TYR A 241 7.04 -4.86 26.07
C TYR A 241 7.04 -4.97 27.59
N GLU A 242 8.08 -5.51 28.22
CA GLU A 242 8.20 -5.53 29.67
C GLU A 242 8.22 -4.11 30.27
N ALA A 243 8.90 -3.17 29.60
CA ALA A 243 8.90 -1.77 30.02
C ALA A 243 7.53 -1.11 29.87
N ALA A 244 6.78 -1.43 28.80
CA ALA A 244 5.39 -0.99 28.61
C ALA A 244 4.46 -1.53 29.70
N ILE A 245 4.55 -2.81 30.01
CA ILE A 245 3.76 -3.48 31.06
C ILE A 245 4.03 -2.91 32.44
N LYS A 246 5.27 -2.54 32.77
CA LYS A 246 5.60 -1.86 34.04
C LYS A 246 4.87 -0.53 34.19
N LEU A 247 4.61 0.17 33.09
CA LEU A 247 3.89 1.45 33.06
C LEU A 247 2.36 1.27 33.00
N ALA A 248 1.89 0.23 32.33
CA ALA A 248 0.48 -0.08 32.13
C ALA A 248 0.21 -1.59 32.34
N PRO A 249 0.22 -2.09 33.59
CA PRO A 249 0.20 -3.52 33.88
C PRO A 249 -1.10 -4.25 33.51
N ASN A 250 -2.20 -3.52 33.39
CA ASN A 250 -3.53 -4.08 33.06
C ASN A 250 -4.02 -3.65 31.67
N GLU A 251 -3.11 -3.15 30.83
CA GLU A 251 -3.49 -2.81 29.46
C GLU A 251 -3.66 -4.11 28.64
N PRO A 252 -4.84 -4.35 28.06
CA PRO A 252 -5.09 -5.54 27.25
C PRO A 252 -4.13 -5.64 26.08
N ARG A 253 -3.81 -6.87 25.69
CA ARG A 253 -2.93 -7.26 24.57
C ARG A 253 -1.43 -7.09 24.78
N LEU A 254 -0.95 -6.31 25.75
CA LEU A 254 0.50 -6.19 26.00
C LEU A 254 1.12 -7.53 26.42
N HIS A 255 0.45 -8.26 27.30
CA HIS A 255 0.89 -9.59 27.73
C HIS A 255 0.76 -10.63 26.61
N GLU A 256 -0.24 -10.53 25.74
CA GLU A 256 -0.36 -11.40 24.55
C GLU A 256 0.81 -11.17 23.59
N ALA A 257 1.14 -9.90 23.28
CA ALA A 257 2.25 -9.54 22.42
C ALA A 257 3.59 -10.01 23.01
N LEU A 258 3.82 -9.75 24.32
CA LEU A 258 4.99 -10.25 25.03
C LEU A 258 5.11 -11.79 24.96
N GLY A 259 4.00 -12.51 25.17
CA GLY A 259 3.97 -13.95 25.07
C GLY A 259 4.33 -14.46 23.66
N THR A 260 3.93 -13.74 22.63
CA THR A 260 4.31 -14.05 21.24
C THR A 260 5.81 -13.92 21.03
N GLU A 261 6.41 -12.84 21.52
CA GLU A 261 7.86 -12.61 21.41
C GLU A 261 8.68 -13.61 22.23
N TYR A 262 8.21 -13.98 23.43
CA TYR A 262 8.83 -15.06 24.21
C TYR A 262 8.81 -16.40 23.46
N ARG A 263 7.68 -16.75 22.82
CA ARG A 263 7.59 -18.01 22.04
C ARG A 263 8.56 -17.99 20.85
N LEU A 264 8.65 -16.88 20.12
CA LEU A 264 9.57 -16.72 18.99
C LEU A 264 11.04 -16.75 19.44
N ALA A 265 11.33 -16.29 20.66
CA ALA A 265 12.64 -16.39 21.28
C ALA A 265 12.95 -17.77 21.91
N GLY A 266 12.04 -18.76 21.77
CA GLY A 266 12.19 -20.10 22.35
C GLY A 266 11.94 -20.20 23.87
N LYS A 267 11.42 -19.14 24.51
CA LYS A 267 11.15 -19.05 25.94
C LYS A 267 9.71 -19.46 26.25
N MET A 268 9.46 -20.78 26.19
CA MET A 268 8.11 -21.35 26.22
C MET A 268 7.40 -21.17 27.57
N GLU A 269 8.14 -21.23 28.70
CA GLU A 269 7.59 -21.04 30.04
C GLU A 269 7.11 -19.60 30.21
N GLU A 270 7.91 -18.64 29.82
CA GLU A 270 7.62 -17.21 29.92
C GLU A 270 6.44 -16.84 28.98
N ALA A 271 6.39 -17.44 27.79
CA ALA A 271 5.27 -17.29 26.88
C ALA A 271 3.94 -17.76 27.48
N GLU A 272 3.94 -18.96 28.10
CA GLU A 272 2.74 -19.49 28.78
C GLU A 272 2.28 -18.54 29.89
N GLN A 273 3.20 -18.06 30.73
CA GLN A 273 2.88 -17.15 31.82
C GLN A 273 2.32 -15.81 31.30
N ALA A 274 2.87 -15.30 30.22
CA ALA A 274 2.39 -14.07 29.62
C ALA A 274 0.96 -14.22 29.06
N TYR A 275 0.64 -15.31 28.35
CA TYR A 275 -0.73 -15.55 27.88
C TYR A 275 -1.72 -15.79 29.02
N LEU A 276 -1.31 -16.46 30.10
CA LEU A 276 -2.15 -16.62 31.29
C LEU A 276 -2.46 -15.28 31.98
N LYS A 277 -1.48 -14.36 32.04
CA LYS A 277 -1.69 -13.01 32.55
C LYS A 277 -2.65 -12.23 31.68
N GLU A 278 -2.50 -12.33 30.34
CA GLU A 278 -3.43 -11.71 29.41
C GLU A 278 -4.87 -12.17 29.67
N LEU A 279 -5.07 -13.48 29.78
CA LEU A 279 -6.40 -14.04 30.06
C LEU A 279 -6.93 -13.70 31.46
N GLY A 280 -6.05 -13.32 32.38
CA GLY A 280 -6.42 -12.76 33.68
C GLY A 280 -6.93 -11.32 33.58
N ILE A 281 -6.48 -10.57 32.57
CA ILE A 281 -6.90 -9.18 32.29
C ILE A 281 -8.12 -9.18 31.38
N ASP A 282 -8.04 -9.91 30.28
CA ASP A 282 -9.09 -10.06 29.26
C ASP A 282 -9.40 -11.56 29.05
N PRO A 283 -10.35 -12.13 29.81
CA PRO A 283 -10.75 -13.53 29.66
C PRO A 283 -11.36 -13.87 28.30
N GLU A 284 -11.81 -12.87 27.55
CA GLU A 284 -12.41 -13.03 26.23
C GLU A 284 -11.38 -12.88 25.09
N ASN A 285 -10.11 -12.72 25.40
CA ASN A 285 -9.05 -12.69 24.38
C ASN A 285 -8.84 -14.05 23.72
N ILE A 286 -9.61 -14.30 22.64
CA ILE A 286 -9.59 -15.56 21.89
C ILE A 286 -8.22 -15.85 21.30
N SER A 287 -7.48 -14.81 20.91
CA SER A 287 -6.11 -14.96 20.37
C SER A 287 -5.16 -15.50 21.44
N ALA A 288 -5.19 -14.93 22.65
CA ALA A 288 -4.36 -15.40 23.76
C ALA A 288 -4.74 -16.84 24.16
N GLN A 289 -6.05 -17.17 24.20
CA GLN A 289 -6.53 -18.53 24.49
C GLN A 289 -6.00 -19.55 23.44
N TYR A 290 -6.10 -19.19 22.15
CA TYR A 290 -5.61 -20.02 21.05
C TYR A 290 -4.09 -20.24 21.16
N LYS A 291 -3.32 -19.16 21.34
CA LYS A 291 -1.86 -19.22 21.47
C LYS A 291 -1.42 -20.02 22.70
N LEU A 292 -2.13 -19.88 23.81
CA LEU A 292 -1.91 -20.71 25.00
C LEU A 292 -2.13 -22.19 24.70
N GLY A 293 -3.14 -22.52 23.88
CA GLY A 293 -3.38 -23.88 23.40
C GLY A 293 -2.22 -24.44 22.56
N VAL A 294 -1.64 -23.61 21.67
CA VAL A 294 -0.47 -23.97 20.87
C VAL A 294 0.74 -24.25 21.78
N ILE A 295 1.02 -23.37 22.74
CA ILE A 295 2.10 -23.57 23.73
C ILE A 295 1.91 -24.86 24.54
N ALA A 296 0.69 -25.16 24.96
CA ALA A 296 0.41 -26.39 25.70
C ALA A 296 0.78 -27.64 24.89
N ILE A 297 0.47 -27.66 23.57
CA ILE A 297 0.88 -28.73 22.67
C ILE A 297 2.41 -28.83 22.56
N GLU A 298 3.08 -27.69 22.37
CA GLU A 298 4.54 -27.62 22.23
C GLU A 298 5.27 -28.08 23.50
N ARG A 299 4.68 -27.84 24.65
CA ARG A 299 5.20 -28.28 25.97
C ARG A 299 4.81 -29.69 26.37
N GLY A 300 4.10 -30.42 25.52
CA GLY A 300 3.74 -31.84 25.77
C GLY A 300 2.44 -32.09 26.55
N ASP A 301 1.56 -31.07 26.62
CA ASP A 301 0.19 -31.19 27.12
C ASP A 301 -0.84 -31.06 25.98
N PRO A 302 -0.93 -32.04 25.07
CA PRO A 302 -1.82 -31.98 23.92
C PRO A 302 -3.30 -32.00 24.29
N ALA A 303 -3.66 -32.59 25.42
CA ALA A 303 -5.06 -32.62 25.87
C ALA A 303 -5.57 -31.23 26.26
N ARG A 304 -4.80 -30.51 27.05
CA ARG A 304 -5.07 -29.12 27.42
C ARG A 304 -5.04 -28.22 26.18
N GLY A 305 -4.02 -28.42 25.32
CA GLY A 305 -3.88 -27.60 24.08
C GLY A 305 -5.08 -27.77 23.16
N LYS A 306 -5.52 -28.99 22.91
CA LYS A 306 -6.73 -29.32 22.15
C LYS A 306 -7.96 -28.59 22.72
N SER A 307 -8.20 -28.74 24.02
CA SER A 307 -9.36 -28.16 24.71
C SER A 307 -9.37 -26.62 24.54
N LEU A 308 -8.24 -25.96 24.70
CA LEU A 308 -8.10 -24.50 24.54
C LEU A 308 -8.36 -24.05 23.11
N ILE A 309 -7.81 -24.76 22.11
CA ILE A 309 -8.02 -24.45 20.69
C ILE A 309 -9.48 -24.68 20.29
N GLU A 310 -10.09 -25.79 20.67
CA GLU A 310 -11.52 -26.05 20.43
C GLU A 310 -12.41 -25.00 21.11
N GLY A 311 -12.03 -24.55 22.32
CA GLY A 311 -12.68 -23.43 22.98
C GLY A 311 -12.66 -22.14 22.18
N ALA A 312 -11.48 -21.77 21.68
CA ALA A 312 -11.29 -20.61 20.84
C ALA A 312 -12.08 -20.70 19.51
N LEU A 313 -12.09 -21.87 18.87
CA LEU A 313 -12.83 -22.12 17.64
C LEU A 313 -14.35 -22.05 17.76
N ARG A 314 -14.92 -22.31 18.95
CA ARG A 314 -16.36 -22.11 19.19
C ARG A 314 -16.77 -20.65 19.06
N VAL A 315 -15.86 -19.73 19.37
CA VAL A 315 -16.12 -18.27 19.29
C VAL A 315 -15.67 -17.73 17.93
N LYS A 316 -14.50 -18.14 17.45
CA LYS A 316 -13.92 -17.73 16.17
C LYS A 316 -13.53 -18.94 15.33
N PRO A 317 -14.41 -19.42 14.44
CA PRO A 317 -14.20 -20.66 13.67
C PRO A 317 -13.07 -20.60 12.63
N ASP A 318 -12.65 -19.39 12.22
CA ASP A 318 -11.69 -19.11 11.15
C ASP A 318 -10.27 -18.81 11.63
N LEU A 319 -9.89 -19.34 12.82
CA LEU A 319 -8.52 -19.19 13.32
C LEU A 319 -7.52 -19.93 12.43
N GLN A 320 -6.54 -19.18 11.92
CA GLN A 320 -5.50 -19.71 11.06
C GLN A 320 -4.72 -20.84 11.75
N HIS A 321 -4.30 -21.83 10.99
CA HIS A 321 -3.53 -22.99 11.43
C HIS A 321 -4.20 -23.88 12.51
N SER A 322 -5.49 -23.66 12.81
CA SER A 322 -6.21 -24.40 13.83
C SER A 322 -6.28 -25.91 13.53
N ASP A 323 -6.57 -26.28 12.29
CA ASP A 323 -6.60 -27.69 11.86
C ASP A 323 -5.21 -28.31 11.93
N TYR A 324 -4.14 -27.60 11.59
CA TYR A 324 -2.77 -28.08 11.76
C TYR A 324 -2.46 -28.35 13.24
N ASN A 325 -2.76 -27.41 14.13
CA ASN A 325 -2.48 -27.58 15.56
C ASN A 325 -3.37 -28.63 16.22
N LEU A 326 -4.65 -28.75 15.85
CA LEU A 326 -5.50 -29.87 16.31
C LEU A 326 -4.99 -31.21 15.79
N GLY A 327 -4.54 -31.27 14.53
CA GLY A 327 -3.93 -32.48 13.99
C GLY A 327 -2.69 -32.90 14.76
N ARG A 328 -1.82 -31.96 15.16
CA ARG A 328 -0.67 -32.22 16.04
C ARG A 328 -1.09 -32.73 17.42
N ALA A 329 -2.09 -32.09 18.01
CA ALA A 329 -2.61 -32.52 19.33
C ALA A 329 -3.16 -33.93 19.26
N GLU A 330 -3.99 -34.27 18.28
CA GLU A 330 -4.57 -35.58 18.08
C GLU A 330 -3.48 -36.66 17.81
N MET A 331 -2.45 -36.31 17.04
CA MET A 331 -1.31 -37.19 16.78
C MET A 331 -0.54 -37.54 18.07
N LEU A 332 -0.33 -36.53 18.95
CA LEU A 332 0.32 -36.75 20.25
C LEU A 332 -0.55 -37.53 21.24
N LEU A 333 -1.88 -37.42 21.12
CA LEU A 333 -2.84 -38.21 21.90
C LEU A 333 -3.02 -39.64 21.38
N GLY A 334 -2.41 -40.00 20.24
CA GLY A 334 -2.57 -41.33 19.63
C GLY A 334 -3.86 -41.50 18.83
N ASN A 335 -4.60 -40.42 18.59
CA ASN A 335 -5.87 -40.45 17.85
C ASN A 335 -5.61 -40.29 16.33
N ASP A 336 -4.85 -41.19 15.74
CA ASP A 336 -4.31 -41.10 14.38
C ASP A 336 -5.39 -40.82 13.31
N ALA A 337 -6.59 -41.40 13.43
CA ALA A 337 -7.68 -41.18 12.50
C ALA A 337 -8.26 -39.70 12.58
N ALA A 338 -8.28 -39.10 13.77
CA ALA A 338 -8.69 -37.76 13.98
C ALA A 338 -7.59 -36.79 13.49
N ALA A 339 -6.33 -37.11 13.81
CA ALA A 339 -5.16 -36.36 13.34
C ALA A 339 -5.12 -36.24 11.80
N ALA A 340 -5.35 -37.39 11.11
CA ALA A 340 -5.40 -37.42 9.65
C ALA A 340 -6.45 -36.42 9.09
N ARG A 341 -7.69 -36.44 9.62
CA ARG A 341 -8.76 -35.56 9.16
C ARG A 341 -8.44 -34.06 9.33
N HIS A 342 -7.83 -33.73 10.47
CA HIS A 342 -7.42 -32.35 10.72
C HIS A 342 -6.28 -31.92 9.79
N LEU A 343 -5.25 -32.77 9.65
CA LEU A 343 -4.11 -32.44 8.77
C LEU A 343 -4.51 -32.41 7.29
N GLU A 344 -5.43 -33.27 6.83
CA GLU A 344 -5.99 -33.23 5.47
C GLU A 344 -6.67 -31.86 5.20
N ARG A 345 -7.45 -31.32 6.14
CA ARG A 345 -8.04 -29.98 6.02
C ARG A 345 -6.98 -28.89 6.03
N ALA A 346 -5.95 -29.02 6.85
CA ALA A 346 -4.86 -28.04 6.89
C ALA A 346 -4.13 -27.90 5.55
N THR A 347 -4.03 -29.00 4.76
CA THR A 347 -3.37 -28.96 3.44
C THR A 347 -4.15 -28.18 2.37
N THR A 348 -5.45 -27.96 2.58
CA THR A 348 -6.37 -27.36 1.61
C THR A 348 -6.98 -26.03 2.10
N ALA A 349 -6.69 -25.62 3.33
CA ALA A 349 -7.26 -24.41 3.92
C ALA A 349 -6.82 -23.16 3.14
N ALA A 350 -7.78 -22.34 2.74
CA ALA A 350 -7.53 -21.12 2.00
C ALA A 350 -6.67 -20.13 2.82
N GLY A 351 -5.61 -19.60 2.22
CA GLY A 351 -4.70 -18.64 2.88
C GLY A 351 -3.74 -19.28 3.90
N SER A 352 -3.60 -20.60 3.93
CA SER A 352 -2.61 -21.28 4.76
C SER A 352 -1.18 -20.92 4.33
N ASP A 353 -0.31 -20.80 5.32
CA ASP A 353 1.12 -20.63 5.12
C ASP A 353 1.69 -21.86 4.37
N PRO A 354 2.49 -21.67 3.32
CA PRO A 354 3.13 -22.76 2.60
C PRO A 354 3.92 -23.72 3.51
N GLU A 355 4.57 -23.21 4.55
CA GLU A 355 5.29 -24.02 5.53
C GLU A 355 4.33 -24.93 6.33
N VAL A 356 3.17 -24.41 6.73
CA VAL A 356 2.15 -25.22 7.44
C VAL A 356 1.59 -26.31 6.55
N ILE A 357 1.39 -26.02 5.26
CA ILE A 357 0.95 -27.02 4.27
C ILE A 357 2.03 -28.10 4.12
N GLU A 358 3.28 -27.72 3.96
CA GLU A 358 4.42 -28.64 3.85
C GLU A 358 4.52 -29.55 5.09
N LEU A 359 4.50 -28.96 6.29
CA LEU A 359 4.54 -29.69 7.54
C LEU A 359 3.33 -30.61 7.74
N SER A 360 2.15 -30.23 7.28
CA SER A 360 0.93 -31.05 7.31
C SER A 360 1.11 -32.32 6.47
N TRP A 361 1.67 -32.20 5.26
CA TRP A 361 1.96 -33.35 4.41
C TRP A 361 3.01 -34.31 5.04
N TYR A 362 4.03 -33.73 5.68
CA TYR A 362 5.00 -34.54 6.42
C TYR A 362 4.34 -35.38 7.53
N GLN A 363 3.50 -34.72 8.35
CA GLN A 363 2.79 -35.39 9.44
C GLN A 363 1.78 -36.43 8.93
N LEU A 364 1.06 -36.13 7.83
CA LEU A 364 0.18 -37.08 7.17
C LEU A 364 0.93 -38.32 6.72
N GLY A 365 2.15 -38.21 6.20
CA GLY A 365 2.98 -39.34 5.83
C GLY A 365 3.29 -40.26 7.02
N ILE A 366 3.51 -39.70 8.20
CA ILE A 366 3.71 -40.44 9.45
C ILE A 366 2.41 -41.12 9.89
N ILE A 367 1.32 -40.37 9.93
CA ILE A 367 0.01 -40.86 10.38
C ILE A 367 -0.53 -41.96 9.49
N TYR A 368 -0.43 -41.85 8.17
CA TYR A 368 -0.89 -42.86 7.24
C TYR A 368 -0.09 -44.18 7.40
N ARG A 369 1.23 -44.14 7.74
CA ARG A 369 1.99 -45.34 8.08
C ARG A 369 1.45 -46.02 9.32
N ARG A 370 1.12 -45.26 10.38
CA ARG A 370 0.51 -45.80 11.61
C ARG A 370 -0.86 -46.41 11.35
N LEU A 371 -1.60 -45.85 10.41
CA LEU A 371 -2.91 -46.38 9.98
C LEU A 371 -2.82 -47.49 8.94
N HIS A 372 -1.61 -47.96 8.61
CA HIS A 372 -1.35 -49.00 7.59
C HIS A 372 -1.81 -48.59 6.17
N ARG A 373 -1.99 -47.31 5.89
CA ARG A 373 -2.34 -46.71 4.59
C ARG A 373 -1.07 -46.37 3.80
N MET A 374 -0.34 -47.42 3.37
CA MET A 374 1.02 -47.25 2.83
C MET A 374 1.08 -46.45 1.52
N GLU A 375 0.09 -46.58 0.64
CA GLU A 375 0.02 -45.84 -0.60
C GLU A 375 -0.18 -44.31 -0.33
N ASP A 376 -1.07 -44.00 0.62
CA ASP A 376 -1.34 -42.61 1.00
C ASP A 376 -0.12 -42.00 1.72
N ALA A 377 0.59 -42.80 2.52
CA ALA A 377 1.83 -42.35 3.14
C ALA A 377 2.91 -42.02 2.11
N GLN A 378 3.06 -42.84 1.07
CA GLN A 378 4.01 -42.57 -0.01
C GLN A 378 3.63 -41.28 -0.77
N LYS A 379 2.34 -41.10 -1.11
CA LYS A 379 1.85 -39.89 -1.78
C LYS A 379 2.08 -38.64 -0.92
N ALA A 380 1.79 -38.71 0.37
CA ALA A 380 1.99 -37.61 1.30
C ALA A 380 3.46 -37.20 1.39
N MET A 381 4.37 -38.16 1.53
CA MET A 381 5.81 -37.90 1.58
C MET A 381 6.36 -37.38 0.25
N ALA A 382 5.86 -37.87 -0.89
CA ALA A 382 6.23 -37.33 -2.20
C ALA A 382 5.77 -35.86 -2.37
N THR A 383 4.55 -35.54 -1.89
CA THR A 383 4.03 -34.18 -1.92
C THR A 383 4.84 -33.26 -1.01
N PHE A 384 5.16 -33.71 0.20
CA PHE A 384 6.07 -32.97 1.11
C PHE A 384 7.41 -32.67 0.43
N GLN A 385 8.07 -33.68 -0.17
CA GLN A 385 9.37 -33.49 -0.83
C GLN A 385 9.26 -32.48 -1.98
N LYS A 386 8.20 -32.59 -2.81
CA LYS A 386 7.96 -31.65 -3.91
C LYS A 386 7.81 -30.21 -3.41
N LEU A 387 6.98 -29.97 -2.38
CA LEU A 387 6.76 -28.63 -1.82
C LEU A 387 8.05 -28.05 -1.23
N LYS A 388 8.83 -28.88 -0.55
CA LYS A 388 10.14 -28.50 0.01
C LYS A 388 11.14 -28.07 -1.09
N ASP A 389 11.19 -28.82 -2.19
CA ASP A 389 12.09 -28.52 -3.33
C ASP A 389 11.64 -27.26 -4.03
N GLU A 390 10.33 -27.05 -4.24
CA GLU A 390 9.75 -25.82 -4.81
C GLU A 390 10.03 -24.61 -3.91
N GLY A 391 9.93 -24.75 -2.60
CA GLY A 391 10.26 -23.71 -1.63
C GLY A 391 11.74 -23.30 -1.70
N ALA A 392 12.65 -24.27 -1.76
CA ALA A 392 14.08 -24.03 -1.90
C ALA A 392 14.42 -23.33 -3.22
N GLU A 393 13.79 -23.74 -4.33
CA GLU A 393 13.99 -23.13 -5.65
C GLU A 393 13.49 -21.69 -5.68
N ASN A 394 12.32 -21.40 -5.10
CA ASN A 394 11.76 -20.06 -5.00
C ASN A 394 12.64 -19.14 -4.15
N SER A 395 13.18 -19.63 -3.04
CA SER A 395 14.12 -18.88 -2.19
C SER A 395 15.41 -18.55 -2.93
N GLN A 396 15.96 -19.48 -3.72
CA GLN A 396 17.14 -19.21 -4.56
C GLN A 396 16.84 -18.19 -5.67
N LYS A 397 15.67 -18.28 -6.30
CA LYS A 397 15.25 -17.29 -7.32
C LYS A 397 15.09 -15.88 -6.71
N ALA A 398 14.53 -15.79 -5.52
CA ALA A 398 14.39 -14.53 -4.79
C ALA A 398 15.76 -13.92 -4.44
N LEU A 399 16.69 -14.74 -3.93
CA LEU A 399 18.05 -14.31 -3.64
C LEU A 399 18.78 -13.79 -4.88
N LYS A 400 18.73 -14.52 -5.98
CA LYS A 400 19.34 -14.09 -7.26
C LYS A 400 18.74 -12.77 -7.78
N ARG A 401 17.43 -12.56 -7.64
CA ARG A 401 16.79 -11.28 -7.99
C ARG A 401 17.27 -10.13 -7.11
N TYR A 402 17.39 -10.37 -5.82
CA TYR A 402 17.91 -9.39 -4.87
C TYR A 402 19.36 -9.00 -5.19
N GLU A 403 20.25 -9.96 -5.44
CA GLU A 403 21.64 -9.74 -5.84
C GLU A 403 21.74 -8.97 -7.17
N ALA A 404 20.93 -9.34 -8.17
CA ALA A 404 20.88 -8.63 -9.45
C ALA A 404 20.43 -7.16 -9.28
N GLN A 405 19.48 -6.92 -8.38
CA GLN A 405 18.98 -5.58 -8.08
C GLN A 405 20.02 -4.73 -7.31
N GLN A 406 20.76 -5.34 -6.40
CA GLN A 406 21.90 -4.68 -5.72
C GLN A 406 23.02 -4.33 -6.72
N ASN A 407 23.39 -5.25 -7.59
CA ASN A 407 24.42 -5.02 -8.58
C ASN A 407 24.02 -3.94 -9.61
N SER A 408 22.74 -3.83 -9.97
CA SER A 408 22.24 -2.76 -10.84
C SER A 408 22.27 -1.38 -10.16
N ASN A 409 22.09 -1.32 -8.85
CA ASN A 409 22.16 -0.08 -8.07
C ASN A 409 23.61 0.38 -7.85
N VAL A 410 24.58 -0.54 -7.81
CA VAL A 410 26.03 -0.23 -7.66
C VAL A 410 26.64 0.20 -9.00
N ALA A 411 26.08 -0.23 -10.14
CA ALA A 411 26.61 0.07 -11.48
C ALA A 411 26.24 1.47 -12.01
N GLN A 412 25.48 2.29 -11.27
CA GLN A 412 25.25 3.69 -11.63
C GLN A 412 26.29 4.60 -10.93
N PRO A 413 27.30 5.13 -11.65
CA PRO A 413 28.21 6.11 -11.06
C PRO A 413 27.40 7.36 -10.65
N PRO A 414 27.79 8.03 -9.56
CA PRO A 414 27.15 9.28 -9.17
C PRO A 414 27.26 10.30 -10.32
N PRO A 415 26.21 11.11 -10.56
CA PRO A 415 26.28 12.14 -11.59
C PRO A 415 27.44 13.10 -11.28
N PRO A 416 28.16 13.58 -12.32
CA PRO A 416 29.28 14.48 -12.12
C PRO A 416 28.83 15.74 -11.38
N PRO A 417 29.68 16.33 -10.52
CA PRO A 417 29.35 17.55 -9.79
C PRO A 417 29.05 18.66 -10.82
N GLN A 418 27.88 19.26 -10.71
CA GLN A 418 27.56 20.48 -11.46
C GLN A 418 28.42 21.59 -10.85
N ASN A 419 29.36 22.13 -11.62
CA ASN A 419 30.12 23.33 -11.26
C ASN A 419 29.18 24.54 -11.19
N PRO A 420 29.48 25.49 -10.27
CA PRO A 420 28.63 26.63 -9.94
C PRO A 420 28.41 27.61 -11.09
#